data_730cd7f3a18accbd81a662741d678615
#
_entry.id   730cd7f3a18accbd81a662741d678615
#
_cell.length_a   1.000
_cell.length_b   1.000
_cell.length_c   1.000
_cell.angle_alpha   90.00
_cell.angle_beta   90.00
_cell.angle_gamma   90.00
#
_symmetry.space_group_name_H-M   'P 1'
#
loop_
_entity.id
_entity.type
_entity.pdbx_description
1 polymer ?
#
loop_
_entity_poly.entity_id
_entity_poly.type
_entity_poly.pdbx_seq_one_letter_code
_entity_poly.pdbx_strand_id
1 'polypeptide(L)'
;MKQVYICGDFGCDGAENLKRATRYAVFVYGHDMIPIAPAMYSGALNLSKPKDLHRMSETRKCKLWNGSELWVFGDRTTPEMREEIRSFQAINGANARVRYVSDAELERYYNRRPCGRKFRRK
;
A
#
# COMPACT_ATOMS: atom_id res chain seq x y z
N MET A 1 -7.26 10.37 -12.79
CA MET A 1 -6.67 9.12 -12.34
C MET A 1 -7.14 8.75 -10.94
N LYS A 2 -7.51 7.51 -10.75
CA LYS A 2 -7.97 7.07 -9.43
C LYS A 2 -6.81 6.87 -8.49
N GLN A 3 -7.05 7.11 -7.22
CA GLN A 3 -6.09 6.85 -6.16
C GLN A 3 -6.36 5.48 -5.55
N VAL A 4 -5.28 4.80 -5.19
CA VAL A 4 -5.36 3.49 -4.56
C VAL A 4 -4.55 3.53 -3.26
N TYR A 5 -5.22 3.26 -2.15
CA TYR A 5 -4.56 3.13 -0.86
C TYR A 5 -4.00 1.72 -0.74
N ILE A 6 -2.73 1.63 -0.43
CA ILE A 6 -2.04 0.34 -0.35
C ILE A 6 -2.10 -0.20 1.07
N CYS A 7 -2.71 -1.37 1.22
CA CYS A 7 -2.79 -2.09 2.49
C CYS A 7 -1.90 -3.33 2.40
N GLY A 8 -0.96 -3.48 3.31
CA GLY A 8 -0.06 -4.61 3.32
C GLY A 8 0.51 -4.87 4.71
N ASP A 9 1.28 -5.94 4.83
CA ASP A 9 1.94 -6.28 6.09
C ASP A 9 3.20 -5.44 6.22
N PHE A 10 3.12 -4.38 7.00
CA PHE A 10 4.22 -3.46 7.25
C PHE A 10 4.69 -3.54 8.70
N GLY A 11 4.64 -4.73 9.28
CA GLY A 11 5.09 -4.96 10.65
C GLY A 11 6.58 -5.26 10.79
N CYS A 12 7.34 -5.16 9.70
CA CYS A 12 8.78 -5.40 9.73
C CYS A 12 9.54 -4.10 10.03
N ASP A 13 10.87 -4.13 9.94
CA ASP A 13 11.64 -2.91 10.13
C ASP A 13 11.41 -1.93 8.97
N GLY A 14 11.88 -0.68 9.16
CA GLY A 14 11.61 0.38 8.20
C GLY A 14 12.14 0.11 6.80
N ALA A 15 13.31 -0.52 6.68
CA ALA A 15 13.91 -0.81 5.39
C ALA A 15 13.08 -1.83 4.61
N GLU A 16 12.64 -2.90 5.30
CA GLU A 16 11.84 -3.93 4.68
C GLU A 16 10.45 -3.39 4.32
N ASN A 17 9.87 -2.58 5.20
CA ASN A 17 8.57 -1.96 4.93
C ASN A 17 8.62 -1.05 3.70
N LEU A 18 9.68 -0.28 3.58
CA LEU A 18 9.86 0.59 2.43
C LEU A 18 10.00 -0.21 1.14
N LYS A 19 10.74 -1.31 1.20
CA LYS A 19 10.91 -2.18 0.04
C LYS A 19 9.57 -2.76 -0.41
N ARG A 20 8.77 -3.24 0.53
CA ARG A 20 7.45 -3.79 0.23
C ARG A 20 6.52 -2.72 -0.33
N ALA A 21 6.49 -1.55 0.31
CA ALA A 21 5.63 -0.46 -0.12
C ALA A 21 5.98 -0.01 -1.54
N THR A 22 7.27 0.08 -1.85
CA THR A 22 7.73 0.45 -3.18
C THR A 22 7.29 -0.58 -4.22
N ARG A 23 7.43 -1.86 -3.90
CA ARG A 23 7.04 -2.94 -4.80
C ARG A 23 5.54 -2.89 -5.11
N TYR A 24 4.73 -2.65 -4.07
CA TYR A 24 3.28 -2.55 -4.25
C TYR A 24 2.90 -1.28 -5.01
N ALA A 25 3.57 -0.18 -4.71
CA ALA A 25 3.30 1.10 -5.38
C ALA A 25 3.59 1.02 -6.88
N VAL A 26 4.67 0.35 -7.26
CA VAL A 26 5.01 0.15 -8.67
C VAL A 26 3.92 -0.66 -9.37
N PHE A 27 3.40 -1.68 -8.71
CA PHE A 27 2.31 -2.48 -9.25
C PHE A 27 1.07 -1.61 -9.51
N VAL A 28 0.69 -0.79 -8.54
CA VAL A 28 -0.45 0.11 -8.66
C VAL A 28 -0.24 1.12 -9.79
N TYR A 29 0.93 1.73 -9.80
CA TYR A 29 1.27 2.72 -10.82
C TYR A 29 1.23 2.11 -12.21
N GLY A 30 1.67 0.87 -12.36
CA GLY A 30 1.65 0.16 -13.63
C GLY A 30 0.23 -0.16 -14.13
N HIS A 31 -0.77 -0.03 -13.25
CA HIS A 31 -2.18 -0.19 -13.63
C HIS A 31 -2.86 1.16 -13.84
N ASP A 32 -2.08 2.21 -14.08
CA ASP A 32 -2.56 3.57 -14.38
C ASP A 32 -3.35 4.18 -13.23
N MET A 33 -2.91 3.92 -12.00
CA MET A 33 -3.53 4.49 -10.80
C MET A 33 -2.46 5.14 -9.94
N ILE A 34 -2.88 6.04 -9.06
CA ILE A 34 -1.98 6.76 -8.17
C ILE A 34 -1.84 6.01 -6.86
N PRO A 35 -0.65 5.48 -6.53
CA PRO A 35 -0.47 4.74 -5.28
C PRO A 35 -0.37 5.69 -4.09
N ILE A 36 -1.04 5.32 -2.99
CA ILE A 36 -0.93 6.00 -1.71
C ILE A 36 -0.44 4.98 -0.71
N ALA A 37 0.79 5.14 -0.26
CA ALA A 37 1.44 4.17 0.62
C ALA A 37 2.04 4.89 1.82
N PRO A 38 1.27 5.09 2.89
CA PRO A 38 1.80 5.78 4.08
C PRO A 38 3.03 5.12 4.69
N ALA A 39 3.18 3.80 4.50
CA ALA A 39 4.37 3.10 5.00
C ALA A 39 5.67 3.63 4.40
N MET A 40 5.62 4.30 3.26
CA MET A 40 6.82 4.91 2.67
C MET A 40 7.34 6.08 3.48
N TYR A 41 6.53 6.62 4.38
CA TYR A 41 6.96 7.72 5.24
C TYR A 41 7.75 7.26 6.46
N SER A 42 7.85 5.95 6.68
CA SER A 42 8.51 5.43 7.88
C SER A 42 9.99 5.82 7.94
N GLY A 43 10.62 6.09 6.79
CA GLY A 43 11.99 6.57 6.77
C GLY A 43 12.16 8.00 7.21
N ALA A 44 11.09 8.80 7.14
CA ALA A 44 11.11 10.21 7.51
C ALA A 44 10.60 10.45 8.92
N LEU A 45 9.93 9.47 9.52
CA LEU A 45 9.32 9.61 10.84
C LEU A 45 9.98 8.63 11.80
N ASN A 46 10.19 9.09 13.04
CA ASN A 46 10.67 8.23 14.11
C ASN A 46 9.46 7.68 14.86
N LEU A 47 9.03 6.48 14.48
CA LEU A 47 7.81 5.88 15.02
C LEU A 47 7.93 5.47 16.49
N SER A 48 9.12 5.54 17.07
CA SER A 48 9.28 5.34 18.52
C SER A 48 8.84 6.56 19.31
N LYS A 49 8.69 7.71 18.66
CA LYS A 49 8.21 8.93 19.29
C LYS A 49 6.70 9.03 19.17
N PRO A 50 5.96 9.28 20.27
CA PRO A 50 4.49 9.38 20.21
C PRO A 50 4.00 10.40 19.19
N LYS A 51 4.69 11.52 19.06
CA LYS A 51 4.31 12.57 18.11
C LYS A 51 4.34 12.09 16.67
N ASP A 52 5.41 11.39 16.28
CA ASP A 52 5.54 10.89 14.91
C ASP A 52 4.56 9.75 14.65
N LEU A 53 4.32 8.91 15.65
CA LEU A 53 3.34 7.84 15.53
C LEU A 53 1.94 8.42 15.30
N HIS A 54 1.61 9.49 16.03
CA HIS A 54 0.32 10.16 15.87
C HIS A 54 0.18 10.75 14.45
N ARG A 55 1.23 11.39 13.94
CA ARG A 55 1.22 11.95 12.60
C ARG A 55 1.01 10.87 11.54
N MET A 56 1.64 9.72 11.70
CA MET A 56 1.44 8.60 10.78
C MET A 56 -0.01 8.13 10.82
N SER A 57 -0.58 8.01 12.02
CA SER A 57 -1.97 7.59 12.19
C SER A 57 -2.93 8.58 11.50
N GLU A 58 -2.71 9.88 11.68
CA GLU A 58 -3.55 10.90 11.05
C GLU A 58 -3.39 10.88 9.54
N THR A 59 -2.19 10.66 9.04
CA THR A 59 -1.94 10.56 7.60
C THR A 59 -2.73 9.40 7.01
N ARG A 60 -2.75 8.25 7.69
CA ARG A 60 -3.52 7.09 7.24
C ARG A 60 -5.01 7.41 7.17
N LYS A 61 -5.55 8.06 8.20
CA LYS A 61 -6.97 8.41 8.21
C LYS A 61 -7.34 9.33 7.06
N CYS A 62 -6.52 10.36 6.84
CA CYS A 62 -6.76 11.28 5.73
C CYS A 62 -6.75 10.58 4.39
N LYS A 63 -5.80 9.67 4.18
CA LYS A 63 -5.69 8.98 2.90
C LYS A 63 -6.81 7.98 2.69
N LEU A 64 -7.27 7.32 3.74
CA LEU A 64 -8.42 6.43 3.64
C LEU A 64 -9.68 7.19 3.23
N TRP A 65 -9.83 8.42 3.70
CA TRP A 65 -10.98 9.25 3.33
C TRP A 65 -10.90 9.69 1.87
N ASN A 66 -9.70 9.96 1.37
CA ASN A 66 -9.50 10.48 0.03
C ASN A 66 -9.18 9.41 -1.00
N GLY A 67 -8.97 8.18 -0.58
CA GLY A 67 -8.68 7.09 -1.48
C GLY A 67 -9.92 6.62 -2.19
N SER A 68 -9.83 6.35 -3.48
CA SER A 68 -10.97 5.82 -4.22
C SER A 68 -11.05 4.30 -4.18
N GLU A 69 -9.93 3.62 -3.96
CA GLU A 69 -9.88 2.16 -3.84
C GLU A 69 -8.87 1.76 -2.79
N LEU A 70 -9.08 0.58 -2.22
CA LEU A 70 -8.13 -0.03 -1.30
C LEU A 70 -7.66 -1.34 -1.92
N TRP A 71 -6.36 -1.48 -2.13
CA TRP A 71 -5.78 -2.73 -2.64
C TRP A 71 -5.00 -3.40 -1.51
N VAL A 72 -5.35 -4.65 -1.24
CA VAL A 72 -4.79 -5.45 -0.15
C VAL A 72 -3.78 -6.43 -0.74
N PHE A 73 -2.53 -6.30 -0.34
CA PHE A 73 -1.43 -7.10 -0.90
C PHE A 73 -1.02 -8.21 0.05
N GLY A 74 -0.76 -9.39 -0.52
CA GLY A 74 -0.30 -10.55 0.23
C GLY A 74 -1.36 -11.61 0.38
N ASP A 75 -0.92 -12.81 0.73
CA ASP A 75 -1.83 -13.96 0.83
C ASP A 75 -2.50 -14.06 2.21
N ARG A 76 -2.00 -13.30 3.18
CA ARG A 76 -2.57 -13.29 4.53
C ARG A 76 -2.78 -11.86 4.99
N THR A 77 -3.79 -11.69 5.85
CA THR A 77 -4.06 -10.38 6.44
C THR A 77 -3.68 -10.40 7.91
N THR A 78 -3.03 -9.33 8.36
CA THR A 78 -2.74 -9.12 9.77
C THR A 78 -3.93 -8.43 10.44
N PRO A 79 -3.99 -8.41 11.79
CA PRO A 79 -5.04 -7.65 12.47
C PRO A 79 -5.07 -6.18 12.06
N GLU A 80 -3.91 -5.56 11.85
CA GLU A 80 -3.80 -4.17 11.42
C GLU A 80 -4.39 -3.98 10.02
N MET A 81 -4.11 -4.91 9.13
CA MET A 81 -4.66 -4.86 7.78
C MET A 81 -6.17 -4.98 7.80
N ARG A 82 -6.71 -5.90 8.60
CA ARG A 82 -8.16 -6.06 8.73
C ARG A 82 -8.82 -4.81 9.29
N GLU A 83 -8.14 -4.13 10.21
CA GLU A 83 -8.66 -2.88 10.75
C GLU A 83 -8.72 -1.79 9.70
N GLU A 84 -7.69 -1.69 8.86
CA GLU A 84 -7.69 -0.74 7.76
C GLU A 84 -8.80 -1.02 6.76
N ILE A 85 -9.01 -2.29 6.44
CA ILE A 85 -10.08 -2.68 5.52
C ILE A 85 -11.44 -2.29 6.10
N ARG A 86 -11.65 -2.56 7.39
CA ARG A 86 -12.91 -2.19 8.05
C ARG A 86 -13.13 -0.69 8.05
N SER A 87 -12.10 0.07 8.36
CA SER A 87 -12.17 1.53 8.38
C SER A 87 -12.51 2.07 7.00
N PHE A 88 -11.87 1.55 5.98
CA PHE A 88 -12.13 1.97 4.61
C PHE A 88 -13.59 1.68 4.21
N GLN A 89 -14.06 0.50 4.53
CA GLN A 89 -15.43 0.12 4.21
C GLN A 89 -16.45 0.95 4.98
N ALA A 90 -16.16 1.26 6.23
CA ALA A 90 -17.06 2.09 7.04
C ALA A 90 -17.16 3.51 6.49
N ILE A 91 -16.04 4.06 6.03
CA ILE A 91 -16.00 5.43 5.51
C ILE A 91 -16.66 5.53 4.14
N ASN A 92 -16.44 4.56 3.27
CA ASN A 92 -16.87 4.62 1.89
C ASN A 92 -18.20 3.90 1.63
N GLY A 93 -18.66 3.08 2.56
CA GLY A 93 -19.96 2.42 2.47
C GLY A 93 -20.11 1.58 1.22
N ALA A 94 -21.23 1.75 0.55
CA ALA A 94 -21.55 0.97 -0.65
C ALA A 94 -20.60 1.24 -1.81
N ASN A 95 -19.85 2.33 -1.76
CA ASN A 95 -18.88 2.69 -2.81
C ASN A 95 -17.50 2.15 -2.52
N ALA A 96 -17.31 1.42 -1.43
CA ALA A 96 -16.01 0.88 -1.07
C ALA A 96 -15.56 -0.16 -2.08
N ARG A 97 -14.41 0.08 -2.69
CA ARG A 97 -13.81 -0.86 -3.63
C ARG A 97 -12.54 -1.43 -3.01
N VAL A 98 -12.58 -2.73 -2.72
CA VAL A 98 -11.46 -3.45 -2.12
C VAL A 98 -11.02 -4.53 -3.09
N ARG A 99 -9.75 -4.50 -3.47
CA ARG A 99 -9.16 -5.49 -4.35
C ARG A 99 -8.07 -6.23 -3.61
N TYR A 100 -8.04 -7.55 -3.73
CA TYR A 100 -7.01 -8.39 -3.12
C TYR A 100 -6.01 -8.80 -4.20
N VAL A 101 -4.73 -8.54 -3.95
CA VAL A 101 -3.64 -8.89 -4.86
C VAL A 101 -2.79 -9.94 -4.17
N SER A 102 -2.80 -11.17 -4.70
CA SER A 102 -2.03 -12.27 -4.13
C SER A 102 -0.56 -12.13 -4.46
N ASP A 103 0.28 -12.83 -3.69
CA ASP A 103 1.71 -12.87 -3.98
C ASP A 103 1.98 -13.44 -5.37
N ALA A 104 1.21 -14.43 -5.80
CA ALA A 104 1.36 -15.02 -7.12
C ALA A 104 1.03 -14.02 -8.23
N GLU A 105 -0.02 -13.21 -8.04
CA GLU A 105 -0.37 -12.19 -9.02
C GLU A 105 0.73 -11.14 -9.14
N LEU A 106 1.28 -10.72 -8.01
CA LEU A 106 2.36 -9.74 -7.98
C LEU A 106 3.60 -10.27 -8.68
N GLU A 107 3.96 -11.53 -8.42
CA GLU A 107 5.09 -12.17 -9.06
C GLU A 107 4.92 -12.25 -10.57
N ARG A 108 3.74 -12.63 -11.02
CA ARG A 108 3.46 -12.71 -12.46
C ARG A 108 3.60 -11.35 -13.12
N TYR A 109 3.16 -10.30 -12.46
CA TYR A 109 3.29 -8.94 -12.99
C TYR A 109 4.75 -8.58 -13.19
N TYR A 110 5.58 -8.80 -12.18
CA TYR A 110 6.99 -8.44 -12.27
C TYR A 110 7.74 -9.29 -13.28
N ASN A 111 7.38 -10.56 -13.42
CA ASN A 111 8.04 -11.44 -14.36
C ASN A 111 7.73 -11.09 -15.80
N ARG A 112 6.59 -10.47 -16.07
CA ARG A 112 6.15 -10.14 -17.41
C ARG A 112 6.39 -8.70 -17.82
N ARG A 113 6.96 -7.89 -16.95
CA ARG A 113 7.18 -6.47 -17.26
C ARG A 113 8.32 -6.31 -18.29
N PRO A 114 8.00 -5.94 -19.52
CA PRO A 114 9.07 -5.74 -20.52
C PRO A 114 9.98 -4.57 -20.19
N CYS A 115 9.41 -3.49 -19.65
CA CYS A 115 10.20 -2.31 -19.31
C CYS A 115 11.22 -2.61 -18.20
N GLY A 116 10.87 -3.48 -17.25
CA GLY A 116 11.81 -3.89 -16.24
C GLY A 116 13.01 -4.60 -16.80
N ARG A 117 12.75 -5.50 -17.77
CA ARG A 117 13.84 -6.20 -18.44
C ARG A 117 14.69 -5.28 -19.28
N LYS A 118 14.07 -4.30 -19.94
CA LYS A 118 14.81 -3.33 -20.72
C LYS A 118 15.76 -2.51 -19.86
N PHE A 119 15.30 -2.09 -18.71
CA PHE A 119 16.16 -1.34 -17.80
C PHE A 119 17.35 -2.17 -17.36
N ARG A 120 17.14 -3.45 -17.08
CA ARG A 120 18.25 -4.29 -16.64
C ARG A 120 19.29 -4.53 -17.74
N ARG A 121 18.89 -4.48 -18.99
CA ARG A 121 19.82 -4.69 -20.08
C ARG A 121 20.68 -3.46 -20.39
N LYS A 122 20.27 -2.37 -19.88
CA LYS A 122 21.05 -1.14 -20.05
C LYS A 122 22.06 -0.94 -18.95
#